data_fd198419c18b7ce526357620cbdbb1ee
#
_entry.id   fd198419c18b7ce526357620cbdbb1ee
#
_cell.length_a   1.000
_cell.length_b   1.000
_cell.length_c   1.000
_cell.angle_alpha   90.00
_cell.angle_beta   90.00
_cell.angle_gamma   90.00
#
_symmetry.space_group_name_H-M   'P 1'
#
loop_
_entity.id
_entity.type
_entity.pdbx_description
1 polymer ?
#
loop_
_entity_poly.entity_id
_entity_poly.type
_entity_poly.pdbx_seq_one_letter_code
_entity_poly.pdbx_strand_id
1 'polypeptide(L)'
;MNIDFRKTSHIWFFAAFLPVVSYGIGWEFVRIFPNLPFWVEGISPLTAYGLLYGFFDRTAWHWPLFRILGIVTVPDLRGRWLGEQVSSYVADNGKHVTSRVAMEITQTFSGIHVSTYYQRWSSRISVAQFVQIDGQQTLLTMFDAERKVSYEEGSNDALRGACKLVVMPDDTLQGTYFNGAGRHGEIMYRRTGRTLSHSFDAASSKNQTVS
;
A
#
# COMPACT_ATOMS: atom_id res chain seq x y z
N MET A 1 5.99 -7.68 2.93
CA MET A 1 6.55 -7.42 4.28
C MET A 1 7.57 -6.30 4.16
N ASN A 2 7.30 -5.15 4.79
CA ASN A 2 8.12 -3.92 4.66
C ASN A 2 9.27 -3.83 5.67
N ILE A 3 9.57 -4.93 6.37
CA ILE A 3 10.65 -4.96 7.36
C ILE A 3 11.95 -5.30 6.65
N ASP A 4 12.85 -4.32 6.61
CA ASP A 4 14.21 -4.54 6.11
C ASP A 4 15.12 -4.93 7.29
N PHE A 5 15.29 -6.23 7.47
CA PHE A 5 16.17 -6.78 8.51
C PHE A 5 17.67 -6.46 8.29
N ARG A 6 18.05 -5.85 7.18
CA ARG A 6 19.42 -5.36 6.98
C ARG A 6 19.68 -4.08 7.75
N LYS A 7 18.63 -3.35 8.14
CA LYS A 7 18.79 -2.14 8.96
C LYS A 7 18.82 -2.49 10.42
N THR A 8 19.94 -2.22 11.05
CA THR A 8 20.19 -2.46 12.49
C THR A 8 19.10 -1.85 13.38
N SER A 9 18.56 -0.69 13.01
CA SER A 9 17.48 -0.02 13.76
C SER A 9 16.19 -0.85 13.82
N HIS A 10 15.82 -1.58 12.74
CA HIS A 10 14.66 -2.46 12.74
C HIS A 10 14.85 -3.65 13.67
N ILE A 11 16.05 -4.26 13.64
CA ILE A 11 16.36 -5.40 14.52
C ILE A 11 16.27 -4.98 15.98
N TRP A 12 16.91 -3.90 16.36
CA TRP A 12 16.89 -3.42 17.74
C TRP A 12 15.49 -3.02 18.21
N PHE A 13 14.69 -2.40 17.38
CA PHE A 13 13.32 -2.03 17.72
C PHE A 13 12.43 -3.24 17.97
N PHE A 14 12.39 -4.18 17.02
CA PHE A 14 11.47 -5.32 17.08
C PHE A 14 11.98 -6.48 17.95
N ALA A 15 13.28 -6.73 17.97
CA ALA A 15 13.87 -7.86 18.68
C ALA A 15 14.35 -7.53 20.11
N ALA A 16 14.55 -6.27 20.45
CA ALA A 16 14.98 -5.88 21.78
C ALA A 16 14.04 -4.88 22.45
N PHE A 17 13.86 -3.69 21.88
CA PHE A 17 13.09 -2.62 22.52
C PHE A 17 11.63 -3.01 22.78
N LEU A 18 10.93 -3.47 21.75
CA LEU A 18 9.52 -3.81 21.87
C LEU A 18 9.26 -4.97 22.86
N PRO A 19 10.04 -6.08 22.85
CA PRO A 19 9.93 -7.13 23.86
C PRO A 19 10.23 -6.65 25.28
N VAL A 20 11.25 -5.81 25.51
CA VAL A 20 11.58 -5.27 26.83
C VAL A 20 10.41 -4.42 27.39
N VAL A 21 9.85 -3.53 26.56
CA VAL A 21 8.68 -2.73 26.93
C VAL A 21 7.47 -3.63 27.25
N SER A 22 7.23 -4.64 26.42
CA SER A 22 6.14 -5.61 26.61
C SER A 22 6.29 -6.40 27.91
N TYR A 23 7.52 -6.83 28.21
CA TYR A 23 7.82 -7.51 29.48
C TYR A 23 7.58 -6.59 30.68
N GLY A 24 8.03 -5.32 30.62
CA GLY A 24 7.79 -4.33 31.68
C GLY A 24 6.29 -4.10 31.93
N ILE A 25 5.51 -3.94 30.86
CA ILE A 25 4.05 -3.79 30.96
C ILE A 25 3.42 -5.05 31.58
N GLY A 26 3.81 -6.24 31.14
CA GLY A 26 3.33 -7.50 31.70
C GLY A 26 3.69 -7.67 33.18
N TRP A 27 4.92 -7.31 33.56
CA TRP A 27 5.39 -7.34 34.94
C TRP A 27 4.55 -6.41 35.84
N GLU A 28 4.33 -5.16 35.46
CA GLU A 28 3.52 -4.22 36.22
C GLU A 28 2.05 -4.67 36.30
N PHE A 29 1.52 -5.28 35.24
CA PHE A 29 0.17 -5.84 35.23
C PHE A 29 0.02 -6.96 36.28
N VAL A 30 0.94 -7.91 36.35
CA VAL A 30 0.95 -9.00 37.35
C VAL A 30 1.12 -8.43 38.76
N ARG A 31 1.98 -7.39 38.92
CA ARG A 31 2.16 -6.73 40.23
C ARG A 31 0.92 -6.04 40.75
N ILE A 32 0.12 -5.43 39.86
CA ILE A 32 -1.12 -4.74 40.24
C ILE A 32 -2.23 -5.75 40.54
N PHE A 33 -2.22 -6.89 39.88
CA PHE A 33 -3.25 -7.94 40.03
C PHE A 33 -2.65 -9.27 40.54
N PRO A 34 -2.22 -9.38 41.78
CA PRO A 34 -1.45 -10.54 42.30
C PRO A 34 -2.25 -11.84 42.42
N ASN A 35 -3.56 -11.78 42.29
CA ASN A 35 -4.45 -12.94 42.44
C ASN A 35 -4.95 -13.50 41.08
N LEU A 36 -4.27 -13.16 39.99
CA LEU A 36 -4.63 -13.71 38.70
C LEU A 36 -4.28 -15.21 38.59
N PRO A 37 -5.08 -16.00 37.86
CA PRO A 37 -4.74 -17.38 37.56
C PRO A 37 -3.39 -17.45 36.79
N PHE A 38 -2.57 -18.46 37.11
CA PHE A 38 -1.20 -18.63 36.55
C PHE A 38 -1.14 -18.61 35.01
N TRP A 39 -2.19 -19.03 34.33
CA TRP A 39 -2.28 -18.99 32.85
C TRP A 39 -2.44 -17.57 32.30
N VAL A 40 -2.93 -16.62 33.09
CA VAL A 40 -2.96 -15.20 32.74
C VAL A 40 -1.60 -14.56 32.89
N GLU A 41 -0.84 -14.93 33.92
CA GLU A 41 0.53 -14.44 34.14
C GLU A 41 1.48 -14.81 33.01
N GLY A 42 1.37 -16.06 32.49
CA GLY A 42 2.21 -16.53 31.40
C GLY A 42 1.89 -15.90 30.03
N ILE A 43 0.65 -15.47 29.83
CA ILE A 43 0.21 -14.87 28.54
C ILE A 43 0.52 -13.37 28.47
N SER A 44 0.58 -12.68 29.62
CA SER A 44 0.60 -11.21 29.63
C SER A 44 1.73 -10.54 28.83
N PRO A 45 3.01 -10.95 28.88
CA PRO A 45 4.07 -10.32 28.10
C PRO A 45 3.91 -10.52 26.59
N LEU A 46 3.48 -11.71 26.17
CA LEU A 46 3.26 -12.02 24.75
C LEU A 46 2.03 -11.28 24.21
N THR A 47 0.98 -11.20 25.00
CA THR A 47 -0.22 -10.42 24.66
C THR A 47 0.11 -8.95 24.57
N ALA A 48 0.85 -8.38 25.49
CA ALA A 48 1.32 -6.99 25.46
C ALA A 48 2.16 -6.71 24.21
N TYR A 49 3.08 -7.62 23.86
CA TYR A 49 3.86 -7.51 22.63
C TYR A 49 2.97 -7.49 21.38
N GLY A 50 2.02 -8.42 21.27
CA GLY A 50 1.09 -8.50 20.14
C GLY A 50 0.24 -7.24 19.99
N LEU A 51 -0.25 -6.69 21.09
CA LEU A 51 -1.02 -5.45 21.11
C LEU A 51 -0.17 -4.23 20.71
N LEU A 52 1.03 -4.11 21.25
CA LEU A 52 1.96 -3.03 20.91
C LEU A 52 2.40 -3.12 19.44
N TYR A 53 2.72 -4.31 18.97
CA TYR A 53 3.07 -4.53 17.56
C TYR A 53 1.89 -4.21 16.65
N GLY A 54 0.68 -4.69 16.97
CA GLY A 54 -0.53 -4.41 16.20
C GLY A 54 -0.89 -2.92 16.16
N PHE A 55 -0.71 -2.22 17.28
CA PHE A 55 -0.88 -0.77 17.35
C PHE A 55 0.18 -0.05 16.51
N PHE A 56 1.45 -0.44 16.62
CA PHE A 56 2.53 0.10 15.80
C PHE A 56 2.24 -0.12 14.31
N ASP A 57 1.95 -1.37 13.91
CA ASP A 57 1.71 -1.76 12.53
C ASP A 57 0.55 -0.98 11.86
N ARG A 58 -0.53 -0.73 12.59
CA ARG A 58 -1.71 -0.06 12.03
C ARG A 58 -1.68 1.45 12.15
N THR A 59 -1.12 1.97 13.26
CA THR A 59 -1.32 3.37 13.64
C THR A 59 -0.03 4.13 13.86
N ALA A 60 0.92 3.63 14.65
CA ALA A 60 2.06 4.43 15.08
C ALA A 60 3.15 4.57 14.00
N TRP A 61 3.28 3.64 13.08
CA TRP A 61 4.37 3.59 12.09
C TRP A 61 4.50 4.86 11.24
N HIS A 62 3.42 5.60 11.01
CA HIS A 62 3.45 6.84 10.22
C HIS A 62 3.79 8.09 11.04
N TRP A 63 3.99 7.97 12.35
CA TRP A 63 4.38 9.09 13.18
C TRP A 63 5.80 9.57 12.83
N PRO A 64 6.04 10.90 12.83
CA PRO A 64 7.34 11.45 12.43
C PRO A 64 8.49 10.95 13.31
N LEU A 65 8.23 10.64 14.58
CA LEU A 65 9.22 10.12 15.52
C LEU A 65 9.91 8.85 14.98
N PHE A 66 9.15 7.88 14.47
CA PHE A 66 9.72 6.62 13.98
C PHE A 66 10.49 6.78 12.66
N ARG A 67 10.19 7.84 11.89
CA ARG A 67 10.94 8.22 10.70
C ARG A 67 12.27 8.88 11.07
N ILE A 68 12.26 9.80 12.04
CA ILE A 68 13.46 10.46 12.55
C ILE A 68 14.43 9.44 13.16
N LEU A 69 13.93 8.45 13.90
CA LEU A 69 14.69 7.35 14.46
C LEU A 69 15.16 6.30 13.42
N GLY A 70 14.80 6.45 12.14
CA GLY A 70 15.15 5.53 11.09
C GLY A 70 14.52 4.13 11.19
N ILE A 71 13.52 3.97 12.08
CA ILE A 71 12.75 2.73 12.24
C ILE A 71 11.80 2.52 11.06
N VAL A 72 11.23 3.60 10.52
CA VAL A 72 10.33 3.57 9.36
C VAL A 72 10.96 4.32 8.20
N THR A 73 11.24 3.60 7.14
CA THR A 73 11.85 4.14 5.91
C THR A 73 10.93 4.05 4.69
N VAL A 74 9.83 3.29 4.81
CA VAL A 74 8.84 3.19 3.73
C VAL A 74 7.99 4.46 3.66
N PRO A 75 7.65 4.94 2.44
CA PRO A 75 6.78 6.10 2.26
C PRO A 75 5.35 5.76 2.68
N ASP A 76 4.62 6.76 3.17
CA ASP A 76 3.17 6.65 3.42
C ASP A 76 2.42 6.97 2.13
N LEU A 77 1.99 5.93 1.43
CA LEU A 77 1.23 6.06 0.18
C LEU A 77 -0.28 5.90 0.37
N ARG A 78 -0.76 5.81 1.59
CA ARG A 78 -2.20 5.66 1.87
C ARG A 78 -3.03 6.76 1.22
N GLY A 79 -4.17 6.36 0.67
CA GLY A 79 -5.14 7.28 0.13
C GLY A 79 -5.47 7.01 -1.32
N ARG A 80 -6.01 8.06 -1.95
CA ARG A 80 -6.50 8.01 -3.31
C ARG A 80 -5.60 8.78 -4.25
N TRP A 81 -5.38 8.18 -5.40
CA TRP A 81 -4.51 8.64 -6.45
C TRP A 81 -5.28 8.66 -7.76
N LEU A 82 -5.22 9.76 -8.49
CA LEU A 82 -5.75 9.84 -9.84
C LEU A 82 -4.61 9.96 -10.82
N GLY A 83 -4.77 9.32 -11.97
CA GLY A 83 -3.72 9.30 -12.95
C GLY A 83 -4.18 9.04 -14.36
N GLU A 84 -3.20 9.03 -15.23
CA GLU A 84 -3.37 8.73 -16.64
C GLU A 84 -2.38 7.64 -17.05
N GLN A 85 -2.86 6.76 -17.88
CA GLN A 85 -2.11 5.67 -18.49
C GLN A 85 -2.08 5.86 -19.98
N VAL A 86 -0.88 5.91 -20.56
CA VAL A 86 -0.65 5.97 -22.00
C VAL A 86 -0.22 4.57 -22.45
N SER A 87 -0.98 3.98 -23.37
CA SER A 87 -0.74 2.62 -23.89
C SER A 87 0.12 2.63 -25.15
N SER A 88 0.92 1.58 -25.35
CA SER A 88 1.57 1.31 -26.64
C SER A 88 0.58 1.01 -27.77
N TYR A 89 -0.68 0.72 -27.44
CA TYR A 89 -1.73 0.50 -28.44
C TYR A 89 -2.07 1.81 -29.14
N VAL A 90 -2.04 1.78 -30.47
CA VAL A 90 -2.39 2.90 -31.34
C VAL A 90 -3.80 2.65 -31.87
N ALA A 91 -4.69 3.60 -31.65
CA ALA A 91 -6.06 3.56 -32.16
C ALA A 91 -6.10 3.87 -33.67
N ASP A 92 -7.25 3.65 -34.32
CA ASP A 92 -7.44 3.86 -35.77
C ASP A 92 -7.12 5.30 -36.25
N ASN A 93 -7.14 6.26 -35.34
CA ASN A 93 -6.78 7.66 -35.59
C ASN A 93 -5.26 7.94 -35.50
N GLY A 94 -4.43 6.90 -35.37
CA GLY A 94 -2.97 7.01 -35.29
C GLY A 94 -2.43 7.53 -33.97
N LYS A 95 -3.25 7.68 -32.90
CA LYS A 95 -2.84 8.16 -31.60
C LYS A 95 -2.78 7.04 -30.57
N HIS A 96 -1.84 7.14 -29.64
CA HIS A 96 -1.79 6.27 -28.46
C HIS A 96 -3.06 6.43 -27.62
N VAL A 97 -3.60 5.30 -27.15
CA VAL A 97 -4.76 5.31 -26.28
C VAL A 97 -4.35 5.75 -24.90
N THR A 98 -4.98 6.82 -24.41
CA THR A 98 -4.84 7.33 -23.06
C THR A 98 -6.09 6.98 -22.26
N SER A 99 -5.90 6.46 -21.05
CA SER A 99 -6.99 6.09 -20.15
C SER A 99 -6.80 6.75 -18.79
N ARG A 100 -7.87 7.32 -18.25
CA ARG A 100 -7.89 7.77 -16.85
C ARG A 100 -8.00 6.57 -15.92
N VAL A 101 -7.28 6.63 -14.81
CA VAL A 101 -7.22 5.57 -13.83
C VAL A 101 -7.24 6.16 -12.42
N ALA A 102 -8.03 5.55 -11.54
CA ALA A 102 -8.00 5.82 -10.12
C ALA A 102 -7.35 4.66 -9.40
N MET A 103 -6.48 4.95 -8.45
CA MET A 103 -5.82 3.96 -7.60
C MET A 103 -6.06 4.30 -6.14
N GLU A 104 -6.35 3.29 -5.34
CA GLU A 104 -6.52 3.41 -3.89
C GLU A 104 -5.52 2.52 -3.18
N ILE A 105 -4.83 3.08 -2.21
CA ILE A 105 -3.81 2.41 -1.43
C ILE A 105 -4.21 2.40 0.04
N THR A 106 -4.32 1.20 0.62
CA THR A 106 -4.33 0.98 2.05
C THR A 106 -3.00 0.39 2.47
N GLN A 107 -2.47 0.85 3.58
CA GLN A 107 -1.12 0.48 4.00
C GLN A 107 -1.03 0.40 5.50
N THR A 108 -0.39 -0.64 5.99
CA THR A 108 0.16 -0.77 7.33
C THR A 108 1.68 -0.76 7.26
N PHE A 109 2.36 -0.85 8.37
CA PHE A 109 3.82 -0.98 8.34
C PHE A 109 4.26 -2.28 7.64
N SER A 110 3.60 -3.40 7.93
CA SER A 110 3.94 -4.72 7.39
C SER A 110 3.35 -5.02 6.02
N GLY A 111 2.30 -4.29 5.60
CA GLY A 111 1.55 -4.61 4.39
C GLY A 111 1.11 -3.41 3.57
N ILE A 112 0.89 -3.66 2.29
CA ILE A 112 0.29 -2.70 1.36
C ILE A 112 -0.73 -3.42 0.50
N HIS A 113 -1.90 -2.81 0.34
CA HIS A 113 -2.94 -3.27 -0.56
C HIS A 113 -3.30 -2.15 -1.52
N VAL A 114 -3.40 -2.49 -2.80
CA VAL A 114 -3.65 -1.53 -3.87
C VAL A 114 -4.83 -2.02 -4.70
N SER A 115 -5.75 -1.12 -5.01
CA SER A 115 -6.87 -1.35 -5.92
C SER A 115 -6.85 -0.29 -7.00
N THR A 116 -7.05 -0.69 -8.27
CA THR A 116 -7.14 0.24 -9.39
C THR A 116 -8.49 0.14 -10.07
N TYR A 117 -9.03 1.29 -10.46
CA TYR A 117 -10.35 1.44 -11.04
C TYR A 117 -10.22 2.18 -12.36
N TYR A 118 -10.69 1.57 -13.40
CA TYR A 118 -10.88 2.17 -14.72
C TYR A 118 -12.37 2.35 -14.98
N GLN A 119 -12.74 3.12 -15.97
CA GLN A 119 -14.13 3.31 -16.31
C GLN A 119 -14.82 1.97 -16.63
N ARG A 120 -14.18 1.10 -17.43
CA ARG A 120 -14.72 -0.18 -17.90
C ARG A 120 -14.16 -1.42 -17.19
N TRP A 121 -13.09 -1.26 -16.42
CA TRP A 121 -12.35 -2.34 -15.78
C TRP A 121 -12.12 -2.03 -14.30
N SER A 122 -12.05 -3.06 -13.51
CA SER A 122 -11.47 -2.97 -12.17
C SER A 122 -10.34 -3.97 -12.05
N SER A 123 -9.24 -3.60 -11.43
CA SER A 123 -8.18 -4.54 -11.14
C SER A 123 -7.93 -4.64 -9.65
N ARG A 124 -7.75 -5.87 -9.19
CA ARG A 124 -7.23 -6.17 -7.86
C ARG A 124 -5.75 -6.43 -7.99
N ILE A 125 -4.97 -5.85 -7.10
CA ILE A 125 -3.55 -6.12 -7.06
C ILE A 125 -3.34 -7.35 -6.19
N SER A 126 -2.82 -8.42 -6.79
CA SER A 126 -2.52 -9.67 -6.12
C SER A 126 -1.25 -9.60 -5.31
N VAL A 127 -0.27 -8.81 -5.74
CA VAL A 127 1.01 -8.60 -5.05
C VAL A 127 1.40 -7.14 -5.14
N ALA A 128 1.75 -6.54 -3.99
CA ALA A 128 2.34 -5.21 -3.94
C ALA A 128 3.53 -5.23 -2.97
N GLN A 129 4.66 -4.69 -3.40
CA GLN A 129 5.89 -4.66 -2.59
C GLN A 129 6.67 -3.40 -2.83
N PHE A 130 7.22 -2.83 -1.75
CA PHE A 130 8.23 -1.80 -1.84
C PHE A 130 9.62 -2.41 -2.01
N VAL A 131 10.37 -1.84 -2.94
CA VAL A 131 11.78 -2.14 -3.14
C VAL A 131 12.55 -0.83 -3.32
N GLN A 132 13.80 -0.82 -2.97
CA GLN A 132 14.71 0.28 -3.28
C GLN A 132 15.54 -0.13 -4.50
N ILE A 133 15.37 0.58 -5.61
CA ILE A 133 16.10 0.35 -6.86
C ILE A 133 16.87 1.64 -7.17
N ASP A 134 18.18 1.54 -7.30
CA ASP A 134 19.08 2.69 -7.59
C ASP A 134 18.86 3.89 -6.66
N GLY A 135 18.64 3.62 -5.38
CA GLY A 135 18.37 4.64 -4.37
C GLY A 135 16.93 5.19 -4.37
N GLN A 136 16.10 4.82 -5.34
CA GLN A 136 14.72 5.27 -5.45
C GLN A 136 13.74 4.28 -4.82
N GLN A 137 12.78 4.81 -4.09
CA GLN A 137 11.66 4.02 -3.54
C GLN A 137 10.71 3.63 -4.68
N THR A 138 10.55 2.35 -4.91
CA THR A 138 9.76 1.81 -6.02
C THR A 138 8.68 0.88 -5.48
N LEU A 139 7.45 1.08 -5.92
CA LEU A 139 6.33 0.18 -5.69
C LEU A 139 6.20 -0.77 -6.89
N LEU A 140 6.45 -2.04 -6.66
CA LEU A 140 6.18 -3.10 -7.63
C LEU A 140 4.80 -3.70 -7.35
N THR A 141 4.00 -3.87 -8.39
CA THR A 141 2.66 -4.47 -8.27
C THR A 141 2.41 -5.48 -9.37
N MET A 142 1.72 -6.57 -9.03
CA MET A 142 1.13 -7.49 -10.00
C MET A 142 -0.40 -7.41 -9.87
N PHE A 143 -1.10 -7.33 -10.97
CA PHE A 143 -2.54 -7.15 -11.00
C PHE A 143 -3.25 -8.19 -11.86
N ASP A 144 -4.46 -8.54 -11.43
CA ASP A 144 -5.46 -9.22 -12.22
C ASP A 144 -6.60 -8.23 -12.50
N ALA A 145 -6.85 -7.93 -13.76
CA ALA A 145 -7.92 -7.02 -14.18
C ALA A 145 -9.11 -7.82 -14.72
N GLU A 146 -10.29 -7.53 -14.18
CA GLU A 146 -11.56 -8.11 -14.61
C GLU A 146 -12.42 -7.02 -15.25
N ARG A 147 -13.13 -7.37 -16.32
CA ARG A 147 -14.09 -6.48 -16.95
C ARG A 147 -15.34 -6.36 -16.08
N LYS A 148 -15.90 -5.17 -15.97
CA LYS A 148 -17.17 -4.97 -15.28
C LYS A 148 -18.29 -5.62 -16.10
N VAL A 149 -19.20 -6.34 -15.44
CA VAL A 149 -20.33 -7.08 -16.05
C VAL A 149 -21.23 -6.20 -16.94
N SER A 150 -21.34 -4.90 -16.64
CA SER A 150 -22.10 -3.93 -17.43
C SER A 150 -21.57 -3.63 -18.84
N TYR A 151 -20.41 -4.19 -19.21
CA TYR A 151 -19.74 -3.97 -20.49
C TYR A 151 -19.43 -5.28 -21.20
N GLU A 152 -20.34 -6.26 -21.14
CA GLU A 152 -20.20 -7.56 -21.78
C GLU A 152 -20.36 -7.50 -23.32
N GLU A 153 -19.34 -7.01 -24.00
CA GLU A 153 -19.11 -7.32 -25.42
C GLU A 153 -17.65 -7.75 -25.59
N GLY A 154 -17.43 -9.04 -25.82
CA GLY A 154 -16.12 -9.64 -26.08
C GLY A 154 -15.59 -10.54 -24.98
N SER A 155 -14.52 -11.29 -25.26
CA SER A 155 -13.95 -12.32 -24.40
C SER A 155 -13.68 -11.85 -22.96
N ASN A 156 -14.07 -12.68 -22.02
CA ASN A 156 -13.87 -12.51 -20.57
C ASN A 156 -12.43 -12.81 -20.15
N ASP A 157 -11.44 -12.44 -20.97
CA ASP A 157 -10.05 -12.71 -20.67
C ASP A 157 -9.57 -11.81 -19.52
N ALA A 158 -9.40 -12.43 -18.37
CA ALA A 158 -8.74 -11.77 -17.23
C ALA A 158 -7.35 -11.28 -17.66
N LEU A 159 -7.15 -9.98 -17.61
CA LEU A 159 -5.90 -9.35 -18.03
C LEU A 159 -4.94 -9.30 -16.85
N ARG A 160 -3.84 -10.05 -16.93
CA ARG A 160 -2.77 -10.03 -15.93
C ARG A 160 -1.65 -9.12 -16.36
N GLY A 161 -1.03 -8.48 -15.39
CA GLY A 161 0.10 -7.60 -15.68
C GLY A 161 0.86 -7.19 -14.44
N ALA A 162 1.87 -6.33 -14.67
CA ALA A 162 2.64 -5.74 -13.59
C ALA A 162 2.92 -4.26 -13.86
N CYS A 163 3.13 -3.52 -12.78
CA CYS A 163 3.56 -2.13 -12.82
C CYS A 163 4.80 -1.93 -11.96
N LYS A 164 5.68 -1.05 -12.42
CA LYS A 164 6.81 -0.51 -11.67
C LYS A 164 6.56 0.99 -11.50
N LEU A 165 6.32 1.45 -10.27
CA LEU A 165 6.00 2.83 -9.95
C LEU A 165 7.06 3.41 -9.02
N VAL A 166 7.75 4.45 -9.45
CA VAL A 166 8.73 5.20 -8.66
C VAL A 166 7.99 6.26 -7.84
N VAL A 167 8.31 6.36 -6.57
CA VAL A 167 7.76 7.37 -5.66
C VAL A 167 8.54 8.67 -5.84
N MET A 168 7.84 9.71 -6.27
CA MET A 168 8.42 11.04 -6.47
C MET A 168 8.16 11.93 -5.26
N PRO A 169 9.02 12.96 -5.01
CA PRO A 169 8.90 13.85 -3.86
C PRO A 169 7.62 14.71 -3.82
N ASP A 170 7.00 14.94 -4.96
CA ASP A 170 5.83 15.81 -5.16
C ASP A 170 4.48 15.08 -5.02
N ASP A 171 4.45 13.99 -4.25
CA ASP A 171 3.25 13.14 -4.11
C ASP A 171 2.75 12.60 -5.48
N THR A 172 3.68 12.28 -6.37
CA THR A 172 3.38 11.56 -7.61
C THR A 172 4.02 10.18 -7.64
N LEU A 173 3.40 9.27 -8.39
CA LEU A 173 3.94 7.95 -8.71
C LEU A 173 4.06 7.87 -10.22
N GLN A 174 5.26 7.63 -10.73
CA GLN A 174 5.52 7.51 -12.16
C GLN A 174 6.15 6.17 -12.49
N GLY A 175 5.78 5.62 -13.63
CA GLY A 175 6.41 4.38 -14.04
C GLY A 175 5.80 3.75 -15.28
N THR A 176 6.02 2.46 -15.39
CA THR A 176 5.63 1.67 -16.55
C THR A 176 4.77 0.49 -16.13
N TYR A 177 3.96 0.02 -17.06
CA TYR A 177 3.19 -1.20 -16.91
C TYR A 177 3.36 -2.10 -18.13
N PHE A 178 3.10 -3.37 -17.96
CA PHE A 178 2.91 -4.33 -19.04
C PHE A 178 1.80 -5.33 -18.68
N ASN A 179 1.17 -5.93 -19.68
CA ASN A 179 0.15 -6.94 -19.48
C ASN A 179 0.29 -8.13 -20.43
N GLY A 180 -0.44 -9.21 -20.12
CA GLY A 180 -0.41 -10.47 -20.87
C GLY A 180 -0.93 -10.38 -22.31
N ALA A 181 -1.62 -9.28 -22.69
CA ALA A 181 -2.02 -9.02 -24.09
C ALA A 181 -0.90 -8.32 -24.90
N GLY A 182 0.33 -8.29 -24.39
CA GLY A 182 1.49 -7.67 -25.05
C GLY A 182 1.47 -6.14 -25.04
N ARG A 183 0.56 -5.50 -24.32
CA ARG A 183 0.49 -4.05 -24.20
C ARG A 183 1.37 -3.59 -23.06
N HIS A 184 2.07 -2.50 -23.27
CA HIS A 184 2.90 -1.81 -22.30
C HIS A 184 2.65 -0.30 -22.41
N GLY A 185 3.19 0.47 -21.48
CA GLY A 185 3.08 1.91 -21.53
C GLY A 185 3.53 2.60 -20.27
N GLU A 186 3.29 3.89 -20.23
CA GLU A 186 3.62 4.74 -19.10
C GLU A 186 2.39 5.03 -18.27
N ILE A 187 2.58 5.23 -16.98
CA ILE A 187 1.52 5.55 -16.05
C ILE A 187 2.01 6.57 -15.04
N MET A 188 1.19 7.56 -14.77
CA MET A 188 1.46 8.57 -13.78
C MET A 188 0.23 8.79 -12.90
N TYR A 189 0.45 8.82 -11.58
CA TYR A 189 -0.58 9.10 -10.59
C TYR A 189 -0.18 10.29 -9.74
N ARG A 190 -1.16 11.08 -9.34
CA ARG A 190 -1.03 12.14 -8.33
C ARG A 190 -1.99 11.87 -7.17
N ARG A 191 -1.52 12.05 -5.94
CA ARG A 191 -2.37 11.92 -4.76
C ARG A 191 -3.43 13.00 -4.73
N THR A 192 -4.69 12.62 -4.53
CA THR A 192 -5.84 13.54 -4.47
C THR A 192 -6.47 13.63 -3.09
N GLY A 193 -6.17 12.68 -2.20
CA GLY A 193 -6.69 12.68 -0.84
C GLY A 193 -6.45 11.38 -0.09
N ARG A 194 -6.89 11.33 1.16
CA ARG A 194 -6.77 10.12 2.01
C ARG A 194 -8.06 9.31 2.10
N THR A 195 -9.18 9.87 1.66
CA THR A 195 -10.48 9.18 1.71
C THR A 195 -10.61 8.23 0.52
N LEU A 196 -10.97 7.00 0.78
CA LEU A 196 -11.23 5.98 -0.23
C LEU A 196 -12.69 6.09 -0.71
N SER A 197 -12.98 5.77 -1.96
CA SER A 197 -14.32 5.82 -2.54
C SER A 197 -14.76 4.51 -3.19
N HIS A 198 -13.84 3.55 -3.33
CA HIS A 198 -14.08 2.21 -3.88
C HIS A 198 -14.74 2.17 -5.27
N SER A 199 -14.64 3.27 -6.03
CA SER A 199 -15.18 3.35 -7.39
C SER A 199 -14.44 4.37 -8.25
N PHE A 200 -14.51 4.21 -9.58
CA PHE A 200 -13.95 5.17 -10.54
C PHE A 200 -14.74 6.49 -10.55
N ASP A 201 -16.07 6.43 -10.54
CA ASP A 201 -16.96 7.61 -10.72
C ASP A 201 -16.89 8.58 -9.53
N ALA A 202 -16.87 8.05 -8.31
CA ALA A 202 -16.66 8.88 -7.12
C ALA A 202 -15.25 9.51 -7.08
N ALA A 203 -14.30 8.97 -7.85
CA ALA A 203 -12.96 9.52 -7.99
C ALA A 203 -12.91 10.75 -8.92
N SER A 204 -13.70 10.77 -9.99
CA SER A 204 -13.66 11.84 -10.98
C SER A 204 -14.54 13.04 -10.65
N SER A 205 -15.62 12.86 -9.88
CA SER A 205 -16.61 13.92 -9.61
C SER A 205 -16.13 15.04 -8.66
N LYS A 206 -15.17 14.75 -7.78
CA LYS A 206 -14.67 15.78 -6.82
C LYS A 206 -13.71 16.81 -7.42
N ASN A 207 -13.17 16.59 -8.63
CA ASN A 207 -12.28 17.57 -9.28
C ASN A 207 -13.01 18.58 -10.16
N GLN A 208 -14.33 18.48 -10.34
CA GLN A 208 -15.12 19.46 -11.08
C GLN A 208 -15.62 20.64 -10.22
N THR A 209 -15.38 20.64 -8.91
CA THR A 209 -15.88 21.67 -7.98
C THR A 209 -14.81 22.69 -7.56
N VAL A 210 -13.63 22.68 -8.18
CA VAL A 210 -12.58 23.69 -7.96
C VAL A 210 -12.13 24.22 -9.32
N SER A 211 -12.96 25.05 -9.91
CA SER A 211 -12.62 25.97 -11.00
C SER A 211 -13.29 27.32 -10.73
#